data_6f2f6934e92fce849fbb837b0d3ab7c9
#
_entry.id   6f2f6934e92fce849fbb837b0d3ab7c9
#
_cell.length_a   1.000
_cell.length_b   1.000
_cell.length_c   1.000
_cell.angle_alpha   90.00
_cell.angle_beta   90.00
_cell.angle_gamma   90.00
#
_symmetry.space_group_name_H-M   'P 1'
#
loop_
_entity.id
_entity.type
_entity.pdbx_description
1 polymer ?
#
loop_
_entity_poly.entity_id
_entity_poly.type
_entity_poly.pdbx_seq_one_letter_code
_entity_poly.pdbx_strand_id
1 'polypeptide(L)'
;MGNYFEDLEVWKTARELTNRIYGITADGSFSKDYGLRDQIRRAAVSIMSNIAEGYERGGNQVLIQFLSIAKGSSGEVRSQLYVAMDQEYIDKRKSELLIDAFKKLSIMINNFMEYLKGSRFKGSKYKMPRQKSIKEEMDEIMKEMNLKKSD
;
A
#
# COMPACT_ATOMS: atom_id res chain seq x y z
N MET A 1 7.74 6.55 -18.44
CA MET A 1 8.11 6.51 -17.03
C MET A 1 7.00 7.09 -16.19
N GLY A 2 6.60 6.43 -15.14
CA GLY A 2 5.59 6.91 -14.21
C GLY A 2 4.15 6.90 -14.70
N ASN A 3 3.84 6.17 -15.76
CA ASN A 3 2.52 6.09 -16.34
C ASN A 3 1.72 4.85 -15.90
N TYR A 4 2.31 4.02 -15.04
CA TYR A 4 1.76 2.73 -14.67
C TYR A 4 1.74 2.57 -13.15
N PHE A 5 0.81 1.78 -12.61
CA PHE A 5 0.74 1.54 -11.17
C PHE A 5 2.02 0.87 -10.64
N GLU A 6 2.72 0.10 -11.47
CA GLU A 6 3.98 -0.57 -11.12
C GLU A 6 5.09 0.40 -10.74
N ASP A 7 4.95 1.66 -11.13
CA ASP A 7 5.91 2.72 -10.79
C ASP A 7 5.63 3.37 -9.42
N LEU A 8 4.46 3.14 -8.84
CA LEU A 8 4.06 3.72 -7.55
C LEU A 8 4.82 3.08 -6.39
N GLU A 9 5.42 3.90 -5.53
CA GLU A 9 6.16 3.38 -4.36
C GLU A 9 5.25 2.61 -3.39
N VAL A 10 4.01 3.06 -3.20
CA VAL A 10 3.04 2.34 -2.36
C VAL A 10 2.75 0.94 -2.91
N TRP A 11 2.67 0.79 -4.22
CA TRP A 11 2.47 -0.51 -4.85
C TRP A 11 3.70 -1.40 -4.73
N LYS A 12 4.88 -0.86 -5.00
CA LYS A 12 6.16 -1.58 -4.88
C LYS A 12 6.39 -2.09 -3.46
N THR A 13 6.13 -1.23 -2.47
CA THR A 13 6.25 -1.58 -1.05
C THR A 13 5.23 -2.65 -0.67
N ALA A 14 3.99 -2.51 -1.10
CA ALA A 14 2.95 -3.51 -0.87
C ALA A 14 3.32 -4.87 -1.47
N ARG A 15 3.89 -4.87 -2.68
CA ARG A 15 4.37 -6.11 -3.33
C ARG A 15 5.47 -6.80 -2.53
N GLU A 16 6.45 -6.04 -2.08
CA GLU A 16 7.55 -6.57 -1.28
C GLU A 16 7.03 -7.18 0.03
N LEU A 17 6.15 -6.48 0.73
CA LEU A 17 5.58 -6.97 1.98
C LEU A 17 4.66 -8.17 1.76
N THR A 18 3.93 -8.22 0.65
CA THR A 18 3.13 -9.39 0.26
C THR A 18 4.02 -10.62 0.09
N ASN A 19 5.18 -10.47 -0.55
CA ASN A 19 6.14 -11.56 -0.69
C ASN A 19 6.63 -12.06 0.68
N ARG A 20 6.83 -11.18 1.64
CA ARG A 20 7.19 -11.57 3.00
C ARG A 20 6.08 -12.35 3.70
N ILE A 21 4.82 -11.96 3.50
CA ILE A 21 3.67 -12.71 4.03
C ILE A 21 3.62 -14.12 3.44
N TYR A 22 3.82 -14.26 2.15
CA TYR A 22 3.89 -15.58 1.51
C TYR A 22 5.06 -16.41 2.07
N GLY A 23 6.19 -15.79 2.33
CA GLY A 23 7.35 -16.47 2.94
C GLY A 23 7.07 -17.01 4.32
N ILE A 24 6.50 -16.21 5.22
CA ILE A 24 6.21 -16.65 6.60
C ILE A 24 5.06 -17.65 6.70
N THR A 25 4.23 -17.76 5.68
CA THR A 25 3.08 -18.67 5.65
C THR A 25 3.33 -19.93 4.82
N ALA A 26 4.54 -20.07 4.24
CA ALA A 26 4.85 -21.16 3.31
C ALA A 26 5.12 -22.50 4.00
N ASP A 27 5.64 -22.47 5.22
CA ASP A 27 6.02 -23.66 5.96
C ASP A 27 5.76 -23.51 7.47
N GLY A 28 6.14 -24.52 8.25
CA GLY A 28 5.95 -24.53 9.69
C GLY A 28 4.49 -24.56 10.12
N SER A 29 4.25 -24.19 11.38
CA SER A 29 2.92 -24.22 12.00
C SER A 29 1.94 -23.27 11.34
N PHE A 30 2.42 -22.12 10.87
CA PHE A 30 1.57 -21.12 10.21
C PHE A 30 0.92 -21.68 8.93
N SER A 31 1.69 -22.46 8.16
CA SER A 31 1.19 -23.05 6.91
C SER A 31 0.03 -24.03 7.13
N LYS A 32 -0.12 -24.56 8.31
CA LYS A 32 -1.14 -25.54 8.71
C LYS A 32 -2.42 -24.88 9.22
N ASP A 33 -2.36 -23.64 9.64
CA ASP A 33 -3.55 -22.85 9.96
C ASP A 33 -4.10 -22.26 8.65
N TYR A 34 -4.85 -23.10 7.93
CA TYR A 34 -5.34 -22.75 6.60
C TYR A 34 -6.21 -21.49 6.58
N GLY A 35 -7.05 -21.32 7.60
CA GLY A 35 -7.92 -20.14 7.72
C GLY A 35 -7.13 -18.86 7.85
N LEU A 36 -6.22 -18.77 8.81
CA LEU A 36 -5.42 -17.57 9.03
C LEU A 36 -4.44 -17.32 7.87
N ARG A 37 -3.80 -18.40 7.39
CA ARG A 37 -2.89 -18.31 6.23
C ARG A 37 -3.59 -17.69 5.02
N ASP A 38 -4.78 -18.19 4.69
CA ASP A 38 -5.51 -17.72 3.51
C ASP A 38 -6.01 -16.29 3.71
N GLN A 39 -6.48 -15.93 4.90
CA GLN A 39 -6.93 -14.58 5.20
C GLN A 39 -5.80 -13.55 5.10
N ILE A 40 -4.63 -13.82 5.68
CA ILE A 40 -3.52 -12.88 5.68
C ILE A 40 -2.96 -12.70 4.27
N ARG A 41 -2.89 -13.77 3.48
CA ARG A 41 -2.48 -13.70 2.07
C ARG A 41 -3.46 -12.87 1.25
N ARG A 42 -4.76 -13.09 1.41
CA ARG A 42 -5.80 -12.30 0.72
C ARG A 42 -5.73 -10.83 1.09
N ALA A 43 -5.57 -10.52 2.37
CA ALA A 43 -5.47 -9.14 2.83
C ALA A 43 -4.22 -8.46 2.25
N ALA A 44 -3.08 -9.12 2.23
CA ALA A 44 -1.85 -8.58 1.64
C ALA A 44 -2.00 -8.33 0.13
N VAL A 45 -2.51 -9.30 -0.61
CA VAL A 45 -2.78 -9.16 -2.06
C VAL A 45 -3.78 -8.03 -2.31
N SER A 46 -4.80 -7.89 -1.46
CA SER A 46 -5.82 -6.84 -1.56
C SER A 46 -5.22 -5.44 -1.52
N ILE A 47 -4.14 -5.21 -0.75
CA ILE A 47 -3.46 -3.91 -0.73
C ILE A 47 -2.99 -3.55 -2.14
N MET A 48 -2.21 -4.44 -2.75
CA MET A 48 -1.66 -4.24 -4.10
C MET A 48 -2.76 -4.06 -5.14
N SER A 49 -3.74 -4.95 -5.11
CA SER A 49 -4.82 -5.00 -6.11
C SER A 49 -5.66 -3.74 -6.08
N ASN A 50 -5.97 -3.20 -4.89
CA ASN A 50 -6.75 -1.98 -4.77
C ASN A 50 -5.97 -0.73 -5.21
N ILE A 51 -4.67 -0.66 -4.93
CA ILE A 51 -3.82 0.43 -5.45
C ILE A 51 -3.83 0.40 -6.98
N ALA A 52 -3.59 -0.77 -7.57
CA ALA A 52 -3.56 -0.95 -9.02
C ALA A 52 -4.92 -0.60 -9.67
N GLU A 53 -6.00 -1.13 -9.13
CA GLU A 53 -7.34 -0.90 -9.66
C GLU A 53 -7.75 0.56 -9.58
N GLY A 54 -7.49 1.22 -8.46
CA GLY A 54 -7.79 2.64 -8.29
C GLY A 54 -7.03 3.53 -9.27
N TYR A 55 -5.76 3.20 -9.51
CA TYR A 55 -4.93 3.91 -10.47
C TYR A 55 -5.42 3.71 -11.92
N GLU A 56 -5.71 2.46 -12.30
CA GLU A 56 -6.16 2.11 -13.66
C GLU A 56 -7.51 2.71 -14.01
N ARG A 57 -8.42 2.86 -13.05
CA ARG A 57 -9.73 3.45 -13.30
C ARG A 57 -9.65 4.93 -13.64
N GLY A 58 -8.61 5.63 -13.20
CA GLY A 58 -8.41 7.07 -13.45
C GLY A 58 -9.26 7.96 -12.55
N GLY A 59 -8.77 9.17 -12.33
CA GLY A 59 -9.42 10.18 -11.49
C GLY A 59 -9.03 10.10 -10.02
N ASN A 60 -8.83 11.27 -9.40
CA ASN A 60 -8.38 11.38 -7.99
C ASN A 60 -9.37 10.76 -7.02
N GLN A 61 -10.65 11.03 -7.22
CA GLN A 61 -11.70 10.61 -6.30
C GLN A 61 -11.80 9.08 -6.22
N VAL A 62 -11.74 8.41 -7.38
CA VAL A 62 -11.77 6.95 -7.46
C VAL A 62 -10.50 6.37 -6.85
N LEU A 63 -9.34 6.93 -7.17
CA LEU A 63 -8.07 6.48 -6.60
C LEU A 63 -8.06 6.61 -5.07
N ILE A 64 -8.54 7.72 -4.51
CA ILE A 64 -8.65 7.92 -3.06
C ILE A 64 -9.53 6.83 -2.43
N GLN A 65 -10.66 6.48 -3.05
CA GLN A 65 -11.53 5.42 -2.56
C GLN A 65 -10.81 4.07 -2.49
N PHE A 66 -10.11 3.69 -3.56
CA PHE A 66 -9.37 2.44 -3.60
C PHE A 66 -8.16 2.43 -2.66
N LEU A 67 -7.47 3.56 -2.51
CA LEU A 67 -6.41 3.71 -1.52
C LEU A 67 -6.94 3.55 -0.09
N SER A 68 -8.14 4.04 0.19
CA SER A 68 -8.79 3.84 1.47
C SER A 68 -9.04 2.36 1.76
N ILE A 69 -9.49 1.60 0.78
CA ILE A 69 -9.66 0.14 0.88
C ILE A 69 -8.31 -0.55 1.11
N ALA A 70 -7.29 -0.16 0.35
CA ALA A 70 -5.92 -0.68 0.51
C ALA A 70 -5.38 -0.44 1.92
N LYS A 71 -5.58 0.76 2.46
CA LYS A 71 -5.19 1.11 3.84
C LYS A 71 -5.91 0.22 4.85
N GLY A 72 -7.20 -0.02 4.66
CA GLY A 72 -7.97 -0.95 5.49
C GLY A 72 -7.42 -2.37 5.45
N SER A 73 -7.06 -2.85 4.26
CA SER A 73 -6.45 -4.18 4.09
C SER A 73 -5.09 -4.28 4.81
N SER A 74 -4.29 -3.20 4.81
CA SER A 74 -3.05 -3.14 5.58
C SER A 74 -3.31 -3.27 7.09
N GLY A 75 -4.38 -2.67 7.58
CA GLY A 75 -4.84 -2.83 8.97
C GLY A 75 -5.24 -4.27 9.27
N GLU A 76 -5.93 -4.95 8.36
CA GLU A 76 -6.27 -6.37 8.50
C GLU A 76 -5.02 -7.25 8.63
N VAL A 77 -4.01 -7.03 7.78
CA VAL A 77 -2.74 -7.77 7.87
C VAL A 77 -2.11 -7.60 9.25
N ARG A 78 -2.07 -6.37 9.77
CA ARG A 78 -1.52 -6.12 11.11
C ARG A 78 -2.28 -6.88 12.20
N SER A 79 -3.61 -6.84 12.15
CA SER A 79 -4.45 -7.58 13.08
C SER A 79 -4.17 -9.08 13.04
N GLN A 80 -4.05 -9.64 11.84
CA GLN A 80 -3.77 -11.06 11.63
C GLN A 80 -2.35 -11.43 12.04
N LEU A 81 -1.37 -10.52 11.92
CA LEU A 81 -0.02 -10.75 12.43
C LEU A 81 0.01 -10.83 13.96
N TYR A 82 -0.82 -10.05 14.66
CA TYR A 82 -0.99 -10.20 16.11
C TYR A 82 -1.53 -11.59 16.47
N VAL A 83 -2.48 -12.11 15.73
CA VAL A 83 -2.99 -13.46 15.93
C VAL A 83 -1.86 -14.50 15.76
N ALA A 84 -1.09 -14.37 14.66
CA ALA A 84 0.03 -15.26 14.37
C ALA A 84 1.11 -15.21 15.46
N MET A 85 1.39 -14.02 15.99
CA MET A 85 2.34 -13.82 17.09
C MET A 85 1.84 -14.49 18.36
N ASP A 86 0.57 -14.31 18.72
CA ASP A 86 -0.03 -14.90 19.92
C ASP A 86 -0.07 -16.42 19.85
N GLN A 87 -0.23 -16.99 18.66
CA GLN A 87 -0.18 -18.44 18.43
C GLN A 87 1.25 -18.98 18.30
N GLU A 88 2.24 -18.11 18.41
CA GLU A 88 3.66 -18.47 18.27
C GLU A 88 4.03 -19.05 16.89
N TYR A 89 3.28 -18.68 15.85
CA TYR A 89 3.62 -19.07 14.47
C TYR A 89 4.84 -18.34 13.94
N ILE A 90 5.11 -17.15 14.46
CA ILE A 90 6.25 -16.31 14.14
C ILE A 90 6.82 -15.80 15.45
N ASP A 91 8.16 -15.70 15.55
CA ASP A 91 8.76 -15.12 16.74
C ASP A 91 8.33 -13.65 16.92
N LYS A 92 8.34 -13.20 18.17
CA LYS A 92 7.86 -11.88 18.56
C LYS A 92 8.55 -10.75 17.80
N ARG A 93 9.88 -10.81 17.70
CA ARG A 93 10.67 -9.77 17.03
C ARG A 93 10.31 -9.66 15.56
N LYS A 94 10.23 -10.79 14.86
CA LYS A 94 9.88 -10.83 13.43
C LYS A 94 8.47 -10.32 13.20
N SER A 95 7.54 -10.70 14.08
CA SER A 95 6.16 -10.21 14.05
C SER A 95 6.10 -8.70 14.21
N GLU A 96 6.80 -8.14 15.19
CA GLU A 96 6.84 -6.69 15.44
C GLU A 96 7.44 -5.92 14.26
N LEU A 97 8.49 -6.46 13.64
CA LEU A 97 9.10 -5.83 12.45
C LEU A 97 8.12 -5.78 11.27
N LEU A 98 7.37 -6.87 11.05
CA LEU A 98 6.36 -6.93 10.00
C LEU A 98 5.18 -6.00 10.29
N ILE A 99 4.68 -6.01 11.51
CA ILE A 99 3.60 -5.10 11.95
C ILE A 99 4.01 -3.65 11.72
N ASP A 100 5.24 -3.27 12.09
CA ASP A 100 5.78 -1.94 11.88
C ASP A 100 5.87 -1.60 10.38
N ALA A 101 6.32 -2.55 9.55
CA ALA A 101 6.41 -2.35 8.10
C ALA A 101 5.04 -2.09 7.46
N PHE A 102 4.00 -2.83 7.85
CA PHE A 102 2.64 -2.58 7.37
C PHE A 102 2.05 -1.29 7.93
N LYS A 103 2.43 -0.88 9.14
CA LYS A 103 2.07 0.42 9.70
C LYS A 103 2.66 1.56 8.87
N LYS A 104 3.92 1.46 8.50
CA LYS A 104 4.60 2.42 7.62
C LYS A 104 3.93 2.47 6.24
N LEU A 105 3.54 1.32 5.69
CA LEU A 105 2.79 1.26 4.44
C LEU A 105 1.45 2.00 4.56
N SER A 106 0.72 1.81 5.65
CA SER A 106 -0.53 2.53 5.90
C SER A 106 -0.31 4.04 5.93
N ILE A 107 0.79 4.51 6.53
CA ILE A 107 1.17 5.93 6.56
C ILE A 107 1.48 6.43 5.14
N MET A 108 2.24 5.67 4.36
CA MET A 108 2.54 6.02 2.96
C MET A 108 1.26 6.16 2.14
N ILE A 109 0.33 5.22 2.27
CA ILE A 109 -0.96 5.25 1.58
C ILE A 109 -1.76 6.49 2.02
N ASN A 110 -1.81 6.75 3.32
CA ASN A 110 -2.51 7.92 3.86
C ASN A 110 -1.93 9.24 3.33
N ASN A 111 -0.61 9.36 3.32
CA ASN A 111 0.07 10.55 2.78
C ASN A 111 -0.24 10.75 1.30
N PHE A 112 -0.31 9.68 0.55
CA PHE A 112 -0.70 9.72 -0.86
C PHE A 112 -2.16 10.18 -1.03
N MET A 113 -3.07 9.68 -0.21
CA MET A 113 -4.46 10.12 -0.20
C MET A 113 -4.58 11.61 0.11
N GLU A 114 -3.87 12.10 1.13
CA GLU A 114 -3.86 13.51 1.52
C GLU A 114 -3.28 14.39 0.42
N TYR A 115 -2.23 13.95 -0.23
CA TYR A 115 -1.67 14.63 -1.39
C TYR A 115 -2.71 14.80 -2.51
N LEU A 116 -3.43 13.72 -2.85
CA LEU A 116 -4.46 13.75 -3.88
C LEU A 116 -5.64 14.67 -3.51
N LYS A 117 -6.03 14.67 -2.23
CA LYS A 117 -7.06 15.59 -1.71
C LYS A 117 -6.59 17.04 -1.73
N GLY A 118 -5.37 17.30 -1.32
CA GLY A 118 -4.77 18.63 -1.32
C GLY A 118 -4.69 19.23 -2.71
N SER A 119 -4.28 18.45 -3.69
CA SER A 119 -4.26 18.81 -5.10
C SER A 119 -5.66 19.21 -5.59
N ARG A 120 -6.67 18.39 -5.30
CA ARG A 120 -8.07 18.64 -5.66
C ARG A 120 -8.65 19.87 -4.95
N PHE A 121 -8.36 20.06 -3.66
CA PHE A 121 -8.84 21.21 -2.88
C PHE A 121 -8.24 22.52 -3.37
N LYS A 122 -6.95 22.55 -3.65
CA LYS A 122 -6.30 23.72 -4.23
C LYS A 122 -6.94 24.10 -5.55
N GLY A 123 -7.29 23.12 -6.39
CA GLY A 123 -7.94 23.35 -7.66
C GLY A 123 -9.36 23.92 -7.56
N SER A 124 -10.12 23.60 -6.50
CA SER A 124 -11.47 24.11 -6.30
C SER A 124 -11.51 25.49 -5.63
N LYS A 125 -10.52 25.79 -4.77
CA LYS A 125 -10.49 26.98 -3.92
C LYS A 125 -9.78 28.18 -4.52
N TYR A 126 -8.80 27.91 -5.34
CA TYR A 126 -8.00 28.93 -6.00
C TYR A 126 -8.12 28.71 -7.50
N LYS A 127 -8.57 29.68 -8.26
CA LYS A 127 -8.53 29.65 -9.73
C LYS A 127 -7.07 29.49 -10.15
N MET A 128 -6.55 28.29 -10.06
CA MET A 128 -5.18 27.97 -10.43
C MET A 128 -5.02 28.01 -11.94
N PRO A 129 -3.90 28.53 -12.44
CA PRO A 129 -3.55 28.29 -13.82
C PRO A 129 -3.44 26.77 -14.01
N ARG A 130 -4.03 26.27 -15.06
CA ARG A 130 -4.07 24.88 -15.54
C ARG A 130 -3.66 23.82 -14.50
N GLN A 131 -4.64 23.13 -13.96
CA GLN A 131 -4.37 21.95 -13.14
C GLN A 131 -3.56 20.94 -13.95
N LYS A 132 -2.42 20.53 -13.41
CA LYS A 132 -1.74 19.35 -13.92
C LYS A 132 -2.71 18.16 -13.77
N SER A 133 -2.75 17.33 -14.77
CA SER A 133 -3.48 16.07 -14.64
C SER A 133 -2.83 15.24 -13.52
N ILE A 134 -3.62 14.36 -12.89
CA ILE A 134 -3.11 13.41 -11.89
C ILE A 134 -1.87 12.68 -12.41
N LYS A 135 -1.92 12.33 -13.68
CA LYS A 135 -0.85 11.67 -14.39
C LYS A 135 0.44 12.51 -14.36
N GLU A 136 0.34 13.80 -14.63
CA GLU A 136 1.49 14.72 -14.60
C GLU A 136 2.04 14.89 -13.18
N GLU A 137 1.18 15.01 -12.17
CA GLU A 137 1.59 15.12 -10.77
C GLU A 137 2.24 13.84 -10.26
N MET A 138 1.68 12.69 -10.63
CA MET A 138 2.25 11.38 -10.30
C MET A 138 3.61 11.17 -10.99
N ASP A 139 3.73 11.58 -12.25
CA ASP A 139 4.97 11.52 -12.99
C ASP A 139 6.07 12.38 -12.34
N GLU A 140 5.72 13.54 -11.80
CA GLU A 140 6.66 14.41 -11.07
C GLU A 140 7.15 13.77 -9.77
N ILE A 141 6.22 13.21 -8.97
CA ILE A 141 6.58 12.50 -7.73
C ILE A 141 7.50 11.33 -8.06
N MET A 142 7.17 10.57 -9.09
CA MET A 142 7.99 9.43 -9.51
C MET A 142 9.38 9.84 -9.97
N LYS A 143 9.48 10.97 -10.69
CA LYS A 143 10.78 11.55 -11.08
C LYS A 143 11.62 11.92 -9.86
N GLU A 144 11.02 12.59 -8.88
CA GLU A 144 11.72 12.96 -7.65
C GLU A 144 12.19 11.74 -6.85
N MET A 145 11.37 10.69 -6.80
CA MET A 145 11.71 9.45 -6.10
C MET A 145 12.79 8.65 -6.82
N ASN A 146 12.77 8.62 -8.15
CA ASN A 146 13.79 7.95 -8.96
C ASN A 146 15.14 8.69 -8.89
N LEU A 147 15.13 10.03 -8.82
CA LEU A 147 16.34 10.82 -8.61
C LEU A 147 16.99 10.54 -7.24
N LYS A 148 16.19 10.32 -6.21
CA LYS A 148 16.69 9.96 -4.86
C LYS A 148 17.27 8.55 -4.77
N LYS A 149 16.95 7.67 -5.73
CA LYS A 149 17.48 6.31 -5.78
C LYS A 149 18.77 6.18 -6.59
N SER A 150 19.11 7.19 -7.39
CA SER A 150 20.31 7.20 -8.21
C SER A 150 21.50 7.90 -7.53
N ASP A 151 21.30 8.50 -6.36
CA ASP A 151 22.32 9.06 -5.49
C ASP A 151 22.64 8.09 -4.34
#